data_a5c466acf4269f5d7b48ca997e8346cd
#
_entry.id   a5c466acf4269f5d7b48ca997e8346cd
#
_cell.length_a   1.000
_cell.length_b   1.000
_cell.length_c   1.000
_cell.angle_alpha   90.00
_cell.angle_beta   90.00
_cell.angle_gamma   90.00
#
_symmetry.space_group_name_H-M   'P 1'
#
loop_
_entity.id
_entity.type
_entity.pdbx_description
1 polymer ?
#
loop_
_entity_poly.entity_id
_entity_poly.type
_entity_poly.pdbx_seq_one_letter_code
_entity_poly.pdbx_strand_id
1 'polypeptide(L)'
;MYAGMQTSNGVQRYAGAMPGSEAEWDPAFGDNGRYGPFIGHYVYSKTSPPYDWRRDLNWDDHFDHIKEYITPVMAAPSPDLTAFKERGGKLLQFHGWADPVVPPQGSPAYYNALIQFEKLKGLPRADYDLAVTNLSAAQITIDSLALASTVQGYHRLFMLPDVGHCRSGAGPNAIGGGFIEPAKAQRAAESHVVSALTRWVEQGVAPTTIVATSYDDKGAFTRRRPIYAYPQIAAYRGSGDMNAAASFTCMTPAVEQVPTNATDILLIRNSMRQRDVLGPRR
;
A
#
# COMPACT_ATOMS: atom_id res chain seq x y z
N MET A 1 -4.53 15.23 -4.43
CA MET A 1 -3.18 14.69 -4.18
C MET A 1 -2.19 15.84 -4.33
N TYR A 2 -1.26 15.97 -3.38
CA TYR A 2 -0.18 16.95 -3.49
C TYR A 2 0.84 16.45 -4.53
N ALA A 3 1.42 17.40 -5.27
CA ALA A 3 2.41 17.04 -6.29
C ALA A 3 3.62 16.35 -5.63
N GLY A 4 4.07 15.27 -6.25
CA GLY A 4 5.28 14.57 -5.84
C GLY A 4 6.55 15.17 -6.44
N MET A 5 7.66 14.49 -6.26
CA MET A 5 8.96 14.90 -6.78
C MET A 5 9.20 14.33 -8.18
N GLN A 6 9.75 15.15 -9.05
CA GLN A 6 10.07 14.78 -10.43
C GLN A 6 11.54 15.13 -10.74
N THR A 7 12.10 14.42 -11.70
CA THR A 7 13.36 14.81 -12.34
C THR A 7 13.17 16.05 -13.21
N SER A 8 14.27 16.68 -13.64
CA SER A 8 14.26 17.82 -14.56
C SER A 8 13.55 17.52 -15.89
N ASN A 9 13.56 16.25 -16.33
CA ASN A 9 12.87 15.78 -17.53
C ASN A 9 11.46 15.20 -17.28
N GLY A 10 10.89 15.43 -16.09
CA GLY A 10 9.49 15.08 -15.78
C GLY A 10 9.24 13.64 -15.33
N VAL A 11 10.26 12.84 -15.07
CA VAL A 11 10.08 11.49 -14.53
C VAL A 11 9.67 11.56 -13.06
N GLN A 12 8.50 11.02 -12.72
CA GLN A 12 8.01 10.99 -11.35
C GLN A 12 8.89 10.08 -10.47
N ARG A 13 9.46 10.63 -9.39
CA ARG A 13 10.28 9.91 -8.42
C ARG A 13 9.55 9.61 -7.11
N TYR A 14 8.66 10.49 -6.71
CA TYR A 14 7.78 10.33 -5.56
C TYR A 14 6.36 10.71 -5.96
N ALA A 15 5.40 9.84 -5.70
CA ALA A 15 4.02 10.01 -6.17
C ALA A 15 3.29 11.21 -5.57
N GLY A 16 3.81 11.75 -4.46
CA GLY A 16 3.17 12.81 -3.69
C GLY A 16 2.34 12.27 -2.53
N ALA A 17 1.87 13.18 -1.71
CA ALA A 17 1.10 12.86 -0.51
C ALA A 17 -0.40 13.05 -0.75
N MET A 18 -1.22 12.31 -0.02
CA MET A 18 -2.66 12.49 -0.03
C MET A 18 -3.08 13.59 0.94
N PRO A 19 -4.17 14.33 0.68
CA PRO A 19 -4.78 15.22 1.67
C PRO A 19 -5.08 14.47 2.97
N GLY A 20 -4.90 15.15 4.11
CA GLY A 20 -5.03 14.55 5.45
C GLY A 20 -3.72 14.02 6.05
N SER A 21 -2.62 14.04 5.27
CA SER A 21 -1.28 13.62 5.72
C SER A 21 -0.42 14.75 6.33
N GLU A 22 -0.88 15.99 6.27
CA GLU A 22 -0.08 17.19 6.51
C GLU A 22 0.54 17.24 7.91
N ALA A 23 -0.17 16.72 8.91
CA ALA A 23 0.29 16.71 10.31
C ALA A 23 1.56 15.83 10.51
N GLU A 24 1.87 14.97 9.55
CA GLU A 24 3.02 14.05 9.62
C GLU A 24 4.21 14.47 8.74
N TRP A 25 4.08 15.56 7.99
CA TRP A 25 5.14 15.95 7.06
C TRP A 25 6.41 16.39 7.76
N ASP A 26 6.32 17.11 8.89
CA ASP A 26 7.50 17.51 9.63
C ASP A 26 8.25 16.32 10.24
N PRO A 27 7.60 15.35 10.93
CA PRO A 27 8.27 14.14 11.36
C PRO A 27 8.86 13.28 10.23
N ALA A 28 8.29 13.33 9.04
CA ALA A 28 8.77 12.57 7.88
C ALA A 28 9.91 13.28 7.15
N PHE A 29 9.74 14.56 6.83
CA PHE A 29 10.57 15.33 5.90
C PHE A 29 11.22 16.57 6.53
N GLY A 30 10.86 16.95 7.74
CA GLY A 30 11.42 18.09 8.46
C GLY A 30 12.89 17.91 8.85
N ASP A 31 13.44 18.88 9.57
CA ASP A 31 14.87 18.94 9.93
C ASP A 31 15.35 17.73 10.73
N ASN A 32 14.51 17.16 11.56
CA ASN A 32 14.76 15.91 12.27
C ASN A 32 14.02 14.71 11.64
N GLY A 33 13.59 14.86 10.40
CA GLY A 33 12.85 13.84 9.67
C GLY A 33 13.67 12.58 9.43
N ARG A 34 12.97 11.46 9.27
CA ARG A 34 13.60 10.12 9.23
C ARG A 34 14.40 9.86 7.96
N TYR A 35 14.03 10.46 6.84
CA TYR A 35 14.62 10.11 5.54
C TYR A 35 16.00 10.68 5.31
N GLY A 36 16.26 11.91 5.75
CA GLY A 36 17.56 12.55 5.57
C GLY A 36 18.70 11.77 6.22
N PRO A 37 18.63 11.51 7.55
CA PRO A 37 19.61 10.70 8.25
C PRO A 37 19.72 9.28 7.70
N PHE A 38 18.62 8.67 7.28
CA PHE A 38 18.62 7.34 6.68
C PHE A 38 19.44 7.30 5.39
N ILE A 39 19.20 8.21 4.45
CA ILE A 39 19.94 8.30 3.18
C ILE A 39 21.42 8.58 3.47
N GLY A 40 21.71 9.58 4.30
CA GLY A 40 23.09 9.94 4.66
C GLY A 40 23.85 8.79 5.31
N HIS A 41 23.20 8.05 6.21
CA HIS A 41 23.85 6.97 6.95
C HIS A 41 24.03 5.69 6.10
N TYR A 42 23.01 5.24 5.41
CA TYR A 42 23.05 3.95 4.73
C TYR A 42 23.62 4.00 3.31
N VAL A 43 23.45 5.10 2.59
CA VAL A 43 23.87 5.20 1.19
C VAL A 43 25.18 5.97 1.07
N TYR A 44 25.31 7.08 1.79
CA TYR A 44 26.40 8.02 1.66
C TYR A 44 27.29 8.14 2.92
N SER A 45 27.34 7.10 3.74
CA SER A 45 28.11 7.11 5.02
C SER A 45 29.62 7.37 4.88
N LYS A 46 30.17 7.14 3.69
CA LYS A 46 31.63 7.32 3.41
C LYS A 46 31.96 8.59 2.64
N THR A 47 30.98 9.49 2.42
CA THR A 47 31.26 10.74 1.70
C THR A 47 32.00 11.74 2.57
N SER A 48 32.86 12.56 1.94
CA SER A 48 33.59 13.65 2.61
C SER A 48 33.46 14.91 1.75
N PRO A 49 32.85 16.01 2.21
CA PRO A 49 32.18 16.14 3.51
C PRO A 49 30.99 15.21 3.67
N PRO A 50 30.45 15.04 4.91
CA PRO A 50 29.27 14.22 5.14
C PRO A 50 28.10 14.66 4.27
N TYR A 51 27.39 13.68 3.71
CA TYR A 51 26.22 13.92 2.88
C TYR A 51 25.10 14.57 3.69
N ASP A 52 24.61 15.72 3.21
CA ASP A 52 23.42 16.40 3.71
C ASP A 52 22.35 16.38 2.62
N TRP A 53 21.29 15.60 2.83
CA TRP A 53 20.25 15.40 1.84
C TRP A 53 19.57 16.71 1.38
N ARG A 54 19.51 17.73 2.23
CA ARG A 54 18.92 19.04 1.90
C ARG A 54 19.74 19.79 0.86
N ARG A 55 21.06 19.65 0.94
CA ARG A 55 22.02 20.32 0.08
C ARG A 55 22.38 19.48 -1.13
N ASP A 56 22.54 18.18 -0.92
CA ASP A 56 23.24 17.29 -1.84
C ASP A 56 22.30 16.41 -2.66
N LEU A 57 21.01 16.23 -2.24
CA LEU A 57 20.08 15.36 -2.96
C LEU A 57 19.70 15.95 -4.32
N ASN A 58 20.05 15.22 -5.36
CA ASN A 58 19.65 15.48 -6.73
C ASN A 58 18.65 14.39 -7.19
N TRP A 59 17.44 14.79 -7.54
CA TRP A 59 16.39 13.86 -7.97
C TRP A 59 16.65 13.23 -9.34
N ASP A 60 17.51 13.83 -10.17
CA ASP A 60 17.88 13.30 -11.49
C ASP A 60 18.80 12.09 -11.38
N ASP A 61 19.82 12.17 -10.53
CA ASP A 61 20.93 11.22 -10.46
C ASP A 61 20.91 10.36 -9.17
N HIS A 62 20.75 11.01 -8.02
CA HIS A 62 20.95 10.33 -6.74
C HIS A 62 19.83 9.34 -6.41
N PHE A 63 18.61 9.54 -6.91
CA PHE A 63 17.50 8.65 -6.65
C PHE A 63 17.76 7.24 -7.20
N ASP A 64 18.30 7.12 -8.42
CA ASP A 64 18.60 5.82 -9.01
C ASP A 64 19.73 5.11 -8.26
N HIS A 65 20.75 5.85 -7.81
CA HIS A 65 21.79 5.30 -6.95
C HIS A 65 21.25 4.81 -5.60
N ILE A 66 20.43 5.62 -4.91
CA ILE A 66 19.78 5.22 -3.66
C ILE A 66 18.94 3.95 -3.88
N LYS A 67 18.17 3.90 -4.96
CA LYS A 67 17.35 2.76 -5.31
C LYS A 67 18.19 1.50 -5.55
N GLU A 68 19.27 1.57 -6.28
CA GLU A 68 20.17 0.44 -6.51
C GLU A 68 20.74 -0.13 -5.20
N TYR A 69 21.09 0.75 -4.25
CA TYR A 69 21.66 0.34 -2.98
C TYR A 69 20.63 -0.24 -2.01
N ILE A 70 19.45 0.39 -1.93
CA ILE A 70 18.44 0.08 -0.91
C ILE A 70 17.49 -1.03 -1.36
N THR A 71 17.08 -1.02 -2.63
CA THR A 71 16.06 -1.95 -3.14
C THR A 71 16.41 -3.42 -2.95
N PRO A 72 17.64 -3.90 -3.20
CA PRO A 72 17.97 -5.31 -3.02
C PRO A 72 17.86 -5.80 -1.57
N VAL A 73 17.95 -4.88 -0.61
CA VAL A 73 17.99 -5.20 0.83
C VAL A 73 16.64 -4.98 1.49
N MET A 74 15.94 -3.91 1.11
CA MET A 74 14.74 -3.43 1.83
C MET A 74 13.43 -3.61 1.06
N ALA A 75 13.48 -3.84 -0.24
CA ALA A 75 12.27 -3.98 -1.04
C ALA A 75 11.95 -5.45 -1.34
N ALA A 76 10.68 -5.81 -1.25
CA ALA A 76 10.16 -7.11 -1.65
C ALA A 76 9.09 -6.92 -2.76
N PRO A 77 9.46 -6.40 -3.94
CA PRO A 77 8.52 -5.98 -4.96
C PRO A 77 8.00 -7.13 -5.84
N SER A 78 8.52 -8.37 -5.65
CA SER A 78 8.13 -9.48 -6.52
C SER A 78 6.63 -9.80 -6.40
N PRO A 79 5.87 -9.80 -7.50
CA PRO A 79 4.49 -10.22 -7.51
C PRO A 79 4.34 -11.74 -7.58
N ASP A 80 5.44 -12.51 -7.67
CA ASP A 80 5.38 -13.95 -7.68
C ASP A 80 5.19 -14.51 -6.26
N LEU A 81 3.95 -14.67 -5.87
CA LEU A 81 3.54 -15.34 -4.65
C LEU A 81 3.08 -16.79 -4.88
N THR A 82 3.47 -17.40 -6.01
CA THR A 82 3.02 -18.76 -6.38
C THR A 82 3.32 -19.77 -5.28
N ALA A 83 4.55 -19.86 -4.81
CA ALA A 83 4.95 -20.81 -3.77
C ALA A 83 4.27 -20.53 -2.41
N PHE A 84 3.96 -19.28 -2.10
CA PHE A 84 3.19 -18.91 -0.91
C PHE A 84 1.74 -19.38 -1.02
N LYS A 85 1.09 -19.12 -2.16
CA LYS A 85 -0.28 -19.50 -2.47
C LYS A 85 -0.45 -21.04 -2.46
N GLU A 86 0.48 -21.77 -3.09
CA GLU A 86 0.44 -23.23 -3.18
C GLU A 86 0.54 -23.92 -1.81
N ARG A 87 1.24 -23.31 -0.86
CA ARG A 87 1.28 -23.77 0.54
C ARG A 87 0.05 -23.36 1.37
N GLY A 88 -0.98 -22.81 0.74
CA GLY A 88 -2.20 -22.36 1.41
C GLY A 88 -2.04 -21.03 2.16
N GLY A 89 -0.95 -20.29 1.95
CA GLY A 89 -0.67 -19.01 2.62
C GLY A 89 -1.78 -17.98 2.43
N LYS A 90 -2.03 -17.17 3.45
CA LYS A 90 -3.00 -16.07 3.44
C LYS A 90 -2.31 -14.78 3.84
N LEU A 91 -2.45 -13.76 3.01
CA LEU A 91 -1.87 -12.43 3.21
C LEU A 91 -3.00 -11.41 3.44
N LEU A 92 -3.01 -10.78 4.62
CA LEU A 92 -3.86 -9.65 4.91
C LEU A 92 -2.97 -8.41 5.01
N GLN A 93 -3.13 -7.50 4.06
CA GLN A 93 -2.40 -6.24 3.99
C GLN A 93 -3.36 -5.09 4.30
N PHE A 94 -2.86 -4.09 5.02
CA PHE A 94 -3.59 -2.84 5.21
C PHE A 94 -2.64 -1.65 5.10
N HIS A 95 -3.16 -0.49 4.67
CA HIS A 95 -2.39 0.74 4.53
C HIS A 95 -3.30 1.96 4.70
N GLY A 96 -2.79 3.00 5.34
CA GLY A 96 -3.50 4.28 5.49
C GLY A 96 -3.33 5.17 4.25
N TRP A 97 -4.43 5.71 3.73
CA TRP A 97 -4.36 6.63 2.57
C TRP A 97 -3.63 7.94 2.87
N ALA A 98 -3.55 8.35 4.14
CA ALA A 98 -2.86 9.58 4.54
C ALA A 98 -1.41 9.34 5.01
N ASP A 99 -0.79 8.21 4.67
CA ASP A 99 0.61 7.93 5.01
C ASP A 99 1.58 8.74 4.15
N PRO A 100 2.32 9.73 4.70
CA PRO A 100 3.31 10.48 3.95
C PRO A 100 4.69 9.82 3.95
N VAL A 101 4.90 8.85 4.86
CA VAL A 101 6.20 8.18 5.06
C VAL A 101 6.38 7.07 4.05
N VAL A 102 5.35 6.22 3.89
CA VAL A 102 5.32 5.18 2.87
C VAL A 102 4.19 5.53 1.90
N PRO A 103 4.50 5.86 0.63
CA PRO A 103 3.48 6.28 -0.33
C PRO A 103 2.36 5.25 -0.44
N PRO A 104 1.11 5.60 -0.08
CA PRO A 104 0.02 4.64 0.02
C PRO A 104 -0.37 4.03 -1.32
N GLN A 105 -0.09 4.73 -2.44
CA GLN A 105 -0.30 4.26 -3.80
C GLN A 105 0.48 2.98 -4.11
N GLY A 106 1.59 2.74 -3.41
CA GLY A 106 2.39 1.52 -3.57
C GLY A 106 1.64 0.23 -3.25
N SER A 107 0.68 0.27 -2.30
CA SER A 107 -0.10 -0.92 -1.93
C SER A 107 -1.10 -1.35 -3.00
N PRO A 108 -1.97 -0.48 -3.55
CA PRO A 108 -2.76 -0.80 -4.73
C PRO A 108 -1.91 -1.18 -5.96
N ALA A 109 -0.78 -0.49 -6.18
CA ALA A 109 0.11 -0.81 -7.30
C ALA A 109 0.67 -2.24 -7.18
N TYR A 110 1.12 -2.64 -5.99
CA TYR A 110 1.58 -4.01 -5.75
C TYR A 110 0.44 -5.04 -5.90
N TYR A 111 -0.75 -4.74 -5.38
CA TYR A 111 -1.92 -5.59 -5.54
C TYR A 111 -2.29 -5.79 -7.02
N ASN A 112 -2.24 -4.72 -7.81
CA ASN A 112 -2.47 -4.77 -9.25
C ASN A 112 -1.37 -5.56 -9.98
N ALA A 113 -0.11 -5.45 -9.53
CA ALA A 113 0.98 -6.27 -10.07
C ALA A 113 0.74 -7.77 -9.85
N LEU A 114 0.21 -8.17 -8.68
CA LEU A 114 -0.17 -9.57 -8.42
C LEU A 114 -1.26 -10.05 -9.39
N ILE A 115 -2.27 -9.22 -9.66
CA ILE A 115 -3.34 -9.57 -10.59
C ILE A 115 -2.79 -9.75 -12.00
N GLN A 116 -1.96 -8.84 -12.47
CA GLN A 116 -1.34 -8.94 -13.79
C GLN A 116 -0.38 -10.14 -13.87
N PHE A 117 0.38 -10.40 -12.82
CA PHE A 117 1.24 -11.57 -12.76
C PHE A 117 0.43 -12.87 -12.86
N GLU A 118 -0.64 -13.02 -12.09
CA GLU A 118 -1.52 -14.20 -12.17
C GLU A 118 -2.11 -14.40 -13.57
N LYS A 119 -2.40 -13.30 -14.29
CA LYS A 119 -2.87 -13.35 -15.68
C LYS A 119 -1.79 -13.80 -16.65
N LEU A 120 -0.56 -13.34 -16.48
CA LEU A 120 0.50 -13.47 -17.47
C LEU A 120 1.49 -14.59 -17.22
N LYS A 121 1.57 -15.12 -15.98
CA LYS A 121 2.61 -16.07 -15.55
C LYS A 121 2.71 -17.37 -16.35
N GLY A 122 1.63 -17.74 -17.06
CA GLY A 122 1.61 -18.92 -17.94
C GLY A 122 2.17 -18.69 -19.34
N LEU A 123 2.47 -17.44 -19.70
CA LEU A 123 3.01 -17.11 -21.03
C LEU A 123 4.49 -17.51 -21.14
N PRO A 124 4.96 -17.87 -22.35
CA PRO A 124 6.39 -17.94 -22.65
C PRO A 124 7.10 -16.63 -22.26
N ARG A 125 8.37 -16.70 -21.88
CA ARG A 125 9.10 -15.56 -21.34
C ARG A 125 9.07 -14.32 -22.24
N ALA A 126 9.30 -14.49 -23.53
CA ALA A 126 9.30 -13.38 -24.49
C ALA A 126 7.93 -12.69 -24.55
N ASP A 127 6.86 -13.47 -24.56
CA ASP A 127 5.48 -12.96 -24.61
C ASP A 127 5.10 -12.28 -23.29
N TYR A 128 5.56 -12.81 -22.15
CA TYR A 128 5.41 -12.18 -20.85
C TYR A 128 6.08 -10.80 -20.78
N ASP A 129 7.35 -10.71 -21.21
CA ASP A 129 8.11 -9.45 -21.18
C ASP A 129 7.49 -8.40 -22.10
N LEU A 130 7.01 -8.83 -23.28
CA LEU A 130 6.29 -7.95 -24.19
C LEU A 130 4.96 -7.48 -23.61
N ALA A 131 4.18 -8.38 -23.01
CA ALA A 131 2.92 -8.03 -22.35
C ALA A 131 3.12 -7.03 -21.20
N VAL A 132 4.11 -7.26 -20.33
CA VAL A 132 4.46 -6.35 -19.23
C VAL A 132 4.89 -4.97 -19.75
N THR A 133 5.66 -4.94 -20.85
CA THR A 133 6.11 -3.68 -21.46
C THR A 133 4.94 -2.86 -21.99
N ASN A 134 3.92 -3.52 -22.53
CA ASN A 134 2.76 -2.90 -23.17
C ASN A 134 1.59 -2.61 -22.20
N LEU A 135 1.68 -2.96 -20.91
CA LEU A 135 0.63 -2.64 -19.96
C LEU A 135 0.37 -1.13 -19.89
N SER A 136 -0.86 -0.74 -20.16
CA SER A 136 -1.34 0.63 -19.98
C SER A 136 -1.99 0.81 -18.61
N ALA A 137 -2.13 2.06 -18.12
CA ALA A 137 -2.83 2.37 -16.89
C ALA A 137 -4.29 1.87 -16.91
N ALA A 138 -4.98 2.09 -18.02
CA ALA A 138 -6.37 1.66 -18.18
C ALA A 138 -6.50 0.12 -18.09
N GLN A 139 -5.61 -0.62 -18.76
CA GLN A 139 -5.62 -2.09 -18.68
C GLN A 139 -5.33 -2.60 -17.28
N ILE A 140 -4.35 -2.01 -16.59
CA ILE A 140 -4.05 -2.38 -15.20
C ILE A 140 -5.28 -2.19 -14.32
N THR A 141 -5.99 -1.08 -14.44
CA THR A 141 -7.16 -0.78 -13.63
C THR A 141 -8.37 -1.68 -13.96
N ILE A 142 -8.70 -1.84 -15.24
CA ILE A 142 -9.84 -2.66 -15.67
C ILE A 142 -9.60 -4.13 -15.31
N ASP A 143 -8.42 -4.66 -15.64
CA ASP A 143 -8.08 -6.04 -15.35
C ASP A 143 -8.02 -6.29 -13.83
N SER A 144 -7.61 -5.32 -13.02
CA SER A 144 -7.61 -5.44 -11.56
C SER A 144 -9.02 -5.61 -11.01
N LEU A 145 -9.99 -4.87 -11.51
CA LEU A 145 -11.38 -5.02 -11.09
C LEU A 145 -11.96 -6.38 -11.50
N ALA A 146 -11.70 -6.80 -12.74
CA ALA A 146 -12.22 -8.06 -13.29
C ALA A 146 -11.58 -9.30 -12.65
N LEU A 147 -10.29 -9.25 -12.31
CA LEU A 147 -9.50 -10.39 -11.83
C LEU A 147 -9.25 -10.36 -10.31
N ALA A 148 -9.74 -9.35 -9.61
CA ALA A 148 -9.54 -9.21 -8.16
C ALA A 148 -9.93 -10.48 -7.38
N SER A 149 -10.97 -11.21 -7.81
CA SER A 149 -11.41 -12.45 -7.17
C SER A 149 -10.34 -13.54 -7.13
N THR A 150 -9.47 -13.65 -8.15
CA THR A 150 -8.39 -14.64 -8.21
C THR A 150 -7.35 -14.37 -7.11
N VAL A 151 -6.90 -13.13 -6.99
CA VAL A 151 -5.93 -12.73 -5.97
C VAL A 151 -6.58 -12.72 -4.59
N GLN A 152 -7.83 -12.31 -4.48
CA GLN A 152 -8.59 -12.28 -3.22
C GLN A 152 -8.72 -13.66 -2.54
N GLY A 153 -8.48 -14.73 -3.24
CA GLY A 153 -8.43 -16.08 -2.64
C GLY A 153 -7.27 -16.29 -1.65
N TYR A 154 -6.20 -15.49 -1.76
CA TYR A 154 -5.02 -15.61 -0.88
C TYR A 154 -4.45 -14.27 -0.40
N HIS A 155 -4.81 -13.14 -1.01
CA HIS A 155 -4.40 -11.80 -0.58
C HIS A 155 -5.59 -10.86 -0.48
N ARG A 156 -5.74 -10.21 0.67
CA ARG A 156 -6.73 -9.16 0.94
C ARG A 156 -6.00 -7.88 1.29
N LEU A 157 -6.31 -6.79 0.58
CA LEU A 157 -5.80 -5.44 0.84
C LEU A 157 -6.92 -4.57 1.40
N PHE A 158 -6.65 -3.86 2.49
CA PHE A 158 -7.58 -2.91 3.13
C PHE A 158 -6.93 -1.53 3.17
N MET A 159 -7.53 -0.56 2.48
CA MET A 159 -7.04 0.82 2.43
C MET A 159 -7.86 1.68 3.40
N LEU A 160 -7.21 2.24 4.41
CA LEU A 160 -7.85 2.99 5.49
C LEU A 160 -7.90 4.49 5.16
N PRO A 161 -9.10 5.10 5.02
CA PRO A 161 -9.23 6.53 4.77
C PRO A 161 -8.72 7.35 5.96
N ASP A 162 -8.02 8.45 5.67
CA ASP A 162 -7.50 9.44 6.65
C ASP A 162 -6.61 8.85 7.76
N VAL A 163 -6.05 7.67 7.55
CA VAL A 163 -5.08 7.05 8.45
C VAL A 163 -3.68 7.29 7.91
N GLY A 164 -2.81 7.84 8.75
CA GLY A 164 -1.42 8.14 8.43
C GLY A 164 -0.48 6.99 8.78
N HIS A 165 0.82 7.31 8.92
CA HIS A 165 1.85 6.30 9.18
C HIS A 165 1.66 5.64 10.55
N CYS A 166 1.51 4.32 10.56
CA CYS A 166 1.33 3.47 11.74
C CYS A 166 0.03 3.70 12.53
N ARG A 167 -0.38 4.91 12.83
CA ARG A 167 -1.50 5.16 13.77
C ARG A 167 -2.02 6.60 13.82
N SER A 168 -1.44 7.47 13.06
CA SER A 168 -1.80 8.90 13.01
C SER A 168 -2.95 9.14 12.04
N GLY A 169 -3.28 10.39 11.85
CA GLY A 169 -4.38 10.81 10.99
C GLY A 169 -5.72 10.90 11.70
N ALA A 170 -6.70 11.48 11.01
CA ALA A 170 -8.04 11.73 11.55
C ALA A 170 -9.01 10.55 11.38
N GLY A 171 -8.61 9.54 10.63
CA GLY A 171 -9.43 8.36 10.33
C GLY A 171 -9.52 7.35 11.48
N PRO A 172 -10.53 6.47 11.45
CA PRO A 172 -10.56 5.32 12.37
C PRO A 172 -9.37 4.39 12.11
N ASN A 173 -8.50 4.25 13.10
CA ASN A 173 -7.21 3.56 12.98
C ASN A 173 -7.07 2.32 13.87
N ALA A 174 -8.01 2.05 14.77
CA ALA A 174 -8.00 0.85 15.60
C ALA A 174 -8.62 -0.33 14.83
N ILE A 175 -7.75 -1.19 14.30
CA ILE A 175 -8.09 -2.43 13.59
C ILE A 175 -7.29 -3.64 14.09
N GLY A 176 -6.54 -3.49 15.18
CA GLY A 176 -5.56 -4.47 15.62
C GLY A 176 -4.21 -4.37 14.89
N GLY A 177 -3.34 -5.34 15.10
CA GLY A 177 -2.09 -5.43 14.34
C GLY A 177 -0.99 -4.43 14.73
N GLY A 178 -1.00 -3.93 15.96
CA GLY A 178 0.04 -3.02 16.50
C GLY A 178 -0.40 -1.57 16.63
N PHE A 179 -1.61 -1.24 16.23
CA PHE A 179 -2.21 0.06 16.53
C PHE A 179 -2.57 0.19 18.01
N ILE A 180 -2.64 1.43 18.50
CA ILE A 180 -3.06 1.68 19.87
C ILE A 180 -4.53 1.31 20.00
N GLU A 181 -4.79 0.23 20.73
CA GLU A 181 -6.13 -0.17 21.10
C GLU A 181 -6.30 -0.08 22.60
N PRO A 182 -7.47 0.36 23.11
CA PRO A 182 -7.78 0.23 24.52
C PRO A 182 -7.70 -1.24 24.95
N ALA A 183 -7.29 -1.49 26.17
CA ALA A 183 -7.20 -2.86 26.72
C ALA A 183 -8.52 -3.66 26.61
N LYS A 184 -9.65 -2.96 26.45
CA LYS A 184 -11.00 -3.52 26.30
C LYS A 184 -11.48 -3.56 24.85
N ALA A 185 -10.62 -3.25 23.85
CA ALA A 185 -11.02 -3.30 22.45
C ALA A 185 -11.49 -4.70 22.06
N GLN A 186 -12.56 -4.74 21.28
CA GLN A 186 -13.09 -6.01 20.78
C GLN A 186 -12.11 -6.63 19.77
N ARG A 187 -11.70 -7.86 20.05
CA ARG A 187 -10.82 -8.64 19.15
C ARG A 187 -11.61 -9.58 18.24
N ALA A 188 -12.84 -9.19 17.90
CA ALA A 188 -13.65 -9.94 16.94
C ALA A 188 -13.05 -9.85 15.52
N ALA A 189 -13.19 -10.89 14.72
CA ALA A 189 -12.66 -10.95 13.36
C ALA A 189 -13.21 -9.83 12.45
N GLU A 190 -14.36 -9.27 12.79
CA GLU A 190 -15.00 -8.16 12.09
C GLU A 190 -14.31 -6.80 12.33
N SER A 191 -13.48 -6.69 13.36
CA SER A 191 -12.83 -5.41 13.75
C SER A 191 -11.35 -5.55 14.08
N HIS A 192 -10.76 -6.74 13.91
CA HIS A 192 -9.37 -7.00 14.31
C HIS A 192 -8.65 -7.84 13.26
N VAL A 193 -7.64 -7.26 12.60
CA VAL A 193 -6.95 -7.88 11.45
C VAL A 193 -6.33 -9.22 11.76
N VAL A 194 -5.73 -9.39 12.96
CA VAL A 194 -5.13 -10.68 13.34
C VAL A 194 -6.19 -11.75 13.52
N SER A 195 -7.31 -11.43 14.20
CA SER A 195 -8.42 -12.37 14.36
C SER A 195 -9.10 -12.69 13.03
N ALA A 196 -9.20 -11.71 12.12
CA ALA A 196 -9.69 -11.93 10.78
C ALA A 196 -8.79 -12.88 9.97
N LEU A 197 -7.47 -12.68 10.07
CA LEU A 197 -6.49 -13.55 9.43
C LEU A 197 -6.53 -14.98 10.02
N THR A 198 -6.59 -15.11 11.33
CA THR A 198 -6.71 -16.41 12.02
C THR A 198 -7.96 -17.15 11.55
N ARG A 199 -9.11 -16.48 11.53
CA ARG A 199 -10.36 -17.07 11.02
C ARG A 199 -10.26 -17.49 9.55
N TRP A 200 -9.55 -16.71 8.74
CA TRP A 200 -9.34 -17.06 7.34
C TRP A 200 -8.48 -18.30 7.18
N VAL A 201 -7.37 -18.40 7.92
CA VAL A 201 -6.45 -19.56 7.86
C VAL A 201 -7.11 -20.81 8.43
N GLU A 202 -7.76 -20.73 9.59
CA GLU A 202 -8.25 -21.89 10.33
C GLU A 202 -9.64 -22.36 9.87
N GLN A 203 -10.49 -21.43 9.40
CA GLN A 203 -11.90 -21.71 9.07
C GLN A 203 -12.23 -21.47 7.61
N GLY A 204 -11.26 -20.99 6.81
CA GLY A 204 -11.49 -20.68 5.39
C GLY A 204 -12.34 -19.43 5.13
N VAL A 205 -12.70 -18.66 6.18
CA VAL A 205 -13.60 -17.50 6.06
C VAL A 205 -12.75 -16.25 5.78
N ALA A 206 -12.63 -15.90 4.49
CA ALA A 206 -11.89 -14.73 4.04
C ALA A 206 -12.56 -13.42 4.48
N PRO A 207 -11.83 -12.46 5.06
CA PRO A 207 -12.42 -11.16 5.43
C PRO A 207 -12.75 -10.35 4.17
N THR A 208 -13.98 -9.89 4.05
CA THR A 208 -14.43 -8.95 3.01
C THR A 208 -14.51 -7.52 3.53
N THR A 209 -14.63 -7.37 4.84
CA THR A 209 -14.78 -6.10 5.53
C THR A 209 -14.12 -6.19 6.90
N ILE A 210 -13.47 -5.10 7.30
CA ILE A 210 -12.99 -4.88 8.68
C ILE A 210 -13.56 -3.54 9.13
N VAL A 211 -14.13 -3.48 10.34
CA VAL A 211 -14.66 -2.24 10.90
C VAL A 211 -13.58 -1.56 11.72
N ALA A 212 -12.99 -0.53 11.14
CA ALA A 212 -12.03 0.34 11.83
C ALA A 212 -12.76 1.25 12.84
N THR A 213 -12.13 1.50 13.98
CA THR A 213 -12.72 2.25 15.10
C THR A 213 -11.77 3.36 15.56
N SER A 214 -12.31 4.54 15.90
CA SER A 214 -11.63 5.55 16.68
C SER A 214 -12.13 5.51 18.12
N TYR A 215 -11.22 5.73 19.08
CA TYR A 215 -11.54 5.80 20.50
C TYR A 215 -11.14 7.17 21.05
N ASP A 216 -11.87 7.66 22.05
CA ASP A 216 -11.47 8.80 22.86
C ASP A 216 -10.47 8.39 23.96
N ASP A 217 -9.98 9.40 24.70
CA ASP A 217 -9.03 9.17 25.79
C ASP A 217 -9.58 8.32 26.95
N LYS A 218 -10.90 8.14 27.01
CA LYS A 218 -11.58 7.31 28.01
C LYS A 218 -11.81 5.88 27.49
N GLY A 219 -11.45 5.60 26.23
CA GLY A 219 -11.63 4.30 25.60
C GLY A 219 -13.06 4.05 25.08
N ALA A 220 -13.91 5.08 24.99
CA ALA A 220 -15.19 4.99 24.30
C ALA A 220 -14.98 5.17 22.78
N PHE A 221 -15.70 4.40 21.98
CA PHE A 221 -15.61 4.58 20.53
C PHE A 221 -16.33 5.87 20.10
N THR A 222 -15.69 6.61 19.22
CA THR A 222 -16.21 7.88 18.67
C THR A 222 -16.61 7.77 17.22
N ARG A 223 -15.96 6.87 16.46
CA ARG A 223 -16.23 6.67 15.04
C ARG A 223 -15.96 5.22 14.64
N ARG A 224 -16.81 4.68 13.80
CA ARG A 224 -16.64 3.36 13.20
C ARG A 224 -16.87 3.43 11.69
N ARG A 225 -15.94 2.84 10.91
CA ARG A 225 -15.97 2.82 9.44
C ARG A 225 -15.76 1.41 8.93
N PRO A 226 -16.63 0.88 8.07
CA PRO A 226 -16.34 -0.35 7.37
C PRO A 226 -15.24 -0.08 6.34
N ILE A 227 -14.20 -0.88 6.36
CA ILE A 227 -13.14 -0.90 5.36
C ILE A 227 -13.34 -2.16 4.55
N TYR A 228 -13.66 -2.01 3.28
CA TYR A 228 -13.87 -3.14 2.37
C TYR A 228 -12.56 -3.58 1.73
N ALA A 229 -12.48 -4.88 1.41
CA ALA A 229 -11.32 -5.39 0.67
C ALA A 229 -11.22 -4.71 -0.69
N TYR A 230 -10.02 -4.17 -0.99
CA TYR A 230 -9.73 -3.52 -2.27
C TYR A 230 -10.07 -4.44 -3.46
N PRO A 231 -10.64 -3.94 -4.57
CA PRO A 231 -10.82 -2.53 -4.92
C PRO A 231 -12.11 -1.88 -4.40
N GLN A 232 -12.89 -2.53 -3.55
CA GLN A 232 -14.12 -2.00 -3.01
C GLN A 232 -13.87 -0.89 -1.98
N ILE A 233 -14.80 0.05 -1.89
CA ILE A 233 -14.75 1.19 -0.97
C ILE A 233 -16.06 1.33 -0.19
N ALA A 234 -15.99 2.07 0.93
CA ALA A 234 -17.15 2.45 1.71
C ALA A 234 -17.75 3.74 1.15
N ALA A 235 -19.00 3.67 0.69
CA ALA A 235 -19.78 4.83 0.25
C ALA A 235 -20.83 5.20 1.32
N TYR A 236 -20.89 6.48 1.69
CA TYR A 236 -21.93 6.97 2.59
C TYR A 236 -23.29 6.90 1.90
N ARG A 237 -24.31 6.42 2.63
CA ARG A 237 -25.66 6.22 2.10
C ARG A 237 -26.46 7.52 1.89
N GLY A 238 -25.88 8.68 2.27
CA GLY A 238 -26.56 9.98 2.22
C GLY A 238 -27.47 10.27 3.43
N SER A 239 -27.58 9.32 4.37
CA SER A 239 -28.39 9.46 5.59
C SER A 239 -27.80 8.66 6.74
N GLY A 240 -28.18 9.01 7.97
CA GLY A 240 -27.67 8.39 9.19
C GLY A 240 -26.43 9.09 9.74
N ASP A 241 -25.96 8.63 10.90
CA ASP A 241 -24.76 9.17 11.56
C ASP A 241 -23.50 8.80 10.76
N MET A 242 -22.75 9.80 10.31
CA MET A 242 -21.48 9.60 9.60
C MET A 242 -20.39 8.93 10.45
N ASN A 243 -20.55 8.85 11.77
CA ASN A 243 -19.65 8.14 12.66
C ASN A 243 -20.04 6.67 12.86
N ALA A 244 -21.20 6.25 12.38
CA ALA A 244 -21.67 4.86 12.49
C ALA A 244 -21.36 4.05 11.23
N ALA A 245 -20.78 2.86 11.38
CA ALA A 245 -20.47 1.96 10.27
C ALA A 245 -21.72 1.60 9.44
N ALA A 246 -22.90 1.51 10.06
CA ALA A 246 -24.15 1.19 9.39
C ALA A 246 -24.61 2.23 8.36
N SER A 247 -24.07 3.46 8.42
CA SER A 247 -24.38 4.53 7.46
C SER A 247 -23.62 4.42 6.13
N PHE A 248 -22.85 3.36 5.96
CA PHE A 248 -22.05 3.11 4.75
C PHE A 248 -22.47 1.82 4.06
N THR A 249 -22.23 1.77 2.77
CA THR A 249 -22.44 0.59 1.94
C THR A 249 -21.17 0.29 1.13
N CYS A 250 -21.02 -0.98 0.75
CA CYS A 250 -19.98 -1.41 -0.17
C CYS A 250 -20.26 -0.86 -1.56
N MET A 251 -19.25 -0.29 -2.20
CA MET A 251 -19.33 0.16 -3.59
C MET A 251 -18.07 -0.29 -4.33
N THR A 252 -18.23 -0.77 -5.56
CA THR A 252 -17.12 -0.91 -6.50
C THR A 252 -16.92 0.44 -7.18
N PRO A 253 -15.74 1.09 -7.04
CA PRO A 253 -15.52 2.39 -7.67
C PRO A 253 -15.51 2.26 -9.19
N ALA A 254 -15.90 3.33 -9.89
CA ALA A 254 -15.63 3.45 -11.31
C ALA A 254 -14.10 3.44 -11.55
N VAL A 255 -13.69 3.04 -12.76
CA VAL A 255 -12.26 2.86 -13.11
C VAL A 255 -11.44 4.12 -12.82
N GLU A 256 -11.98 5.30 -13.10
CA GLU A 256 -11.31 6.58 -12.87
C GLU A 256 -11.16 6.96 -11.40
N GLN A 257 -11.81 6.27 -10.48
CA GLN A 257 -11.69 6.50 -9.02
C GLN A 257 -10.57 5.65 -8.39
N VAL A 258 -10.02 4.69 -9.13
CA VAL A 258 -8.86 3.92 -8.66
C VAL A 258 -7.61 4.71 -8.99
N PRO A 259 -6.79 5.10 -7.99
CA PRO A 259 -5.58 5.87 -8.25
C PRO A 259 -4.65 5.11 -9.19
N THR A 260 -4.51 5.61 -10.39
CA THR A 260 -3.53 5.13 -11.38
C THR A 260 -2.80 6.33 -11.93
N ASN A 261 -1.51 6.40 -11.67
CA ASN A 261 -0.64 7.42 -12.25
C ASN A 261 0.58 6.76 -12.90
N ALA A 262 1.41 7.53 -13.57
CA ALA A 262 2.60 7.02 -14.22
C ALA A 262 3.55 6.28 -13.26
N THR A 263 3.58 6.71 -11.99
CA THR A 263 4.39 6.07 -10.94
C THR A 263 3.88 4.67 -10.62
N ASP A 264 2.56 4.50 -10.50
CA ASP A 264 1.96 3.19 -10.22
C ASP A 264 2.24 2.20 -11.34
N ILE A 265 2.15 2.64 -12.61
CA ILE A 265 2.49 1.83 -13.77
C ILE A 265 3.97 1.43 -13.75
N LEU A 266 4.85 2.37 -13.46
CA LEU A 266 6.29 2.13 -13.39
C LEU A 266 6.62 1.14 -12.26
N LEU A 267 6.04 1.29 -11.08
CA LEU A 267 6.19 0.37 -9.96
C LEU A 267 5.72 -1.03 -10.32
N ILE A 268 4.54 -1.16 -10.91
CA ILE A 268 3.98 -2.44 -11.36
C ILE A 268 4.92 -3.10 -12.37
N ARG A 269 5.31 -2.41 -13.43
CA ARG A 269 6.21 -2.95 -14.45
C ARG A 269 7.56 -3.37 -13.89
N ASN A 270 8.14 -2.56 -13.02
CA ASN A 270 9.43 -2.87 -12.40
C ASN A 270 9.32 -4.09 -11.49
N SER A 271 8.27 -4.19 -10.69
CA SER A 271 8.08 -5.36 -9.81
C SER A 271 7.84 -6.65 -10.61
N MET A 272 7.13 -6.57 -11.74
CA MET A 272 6.90 -7.73 -12.61
C MET A 272 8.18 -8.17 -13.36
N ARG A 273 9.05 -7.24 -13.74
CA ARG A 273 10.33 -7.55 -14.41
C ARG A 273 11.36 -8.21 -13.49
N GLN A 274 11.22 -8.07 -12.19
CA GLN A 274 12.12 -8.67 -11.20
C GLN A 274 11.89 -10.16 -10.95
N ARG A 275 11.00 -10.80 -11.72
CA ARG A 275 10.70 -12.24 -11.64
C ARG A 275 11.95 -13.15 -11.56
N ASP A 276 13.08 -12.74 -12.18
CA ASP A 276 14.29 -13.56 -12.30
C ASP A 276 15.40 -13.22 -11.31
N VAL A 277 15.29 -12.12 -10.56
CA VAL A 277 16.33 -11.71 -9.59
C VAL A 277 16.38 -12.67 -8.40
N LEU A 278 15.29 -13.38 -8.16
CA LEU A 278 15.19 -14.42 -7.13
C LEU A 278 14.99 -15.79 -7.81
N GLY A 279 15.92 -16.22 -8.65
CA GLY A 279 15.89 -17.57 -9.24
C GLY A 279 15.48 -18.64 -8.23
N PRO A 280 15.06 -19.84 -8.66
CA PRO A 280 14.56 -20.86 -7.75
C PRO A 280 15.58 -21.05 -6.63
N ARG A 281 15.24 -20.64 -5.43
CA ARG A 281 16.03 -20.97 -4.24
C ARG A 281 15.94 -22.49 -4.10
N ARG A 282 17.04 -23.15 -4.40
CA ARG A 282 17.22 -24.58 -4.18
C ARG A 282 17.08 -24.90 -2.69
#